data_cf2f4c8a7137c1e3403355cb9b4ab41e
#
_entry.id   cf2f4c8a7137c1e3403355cb9b4ab41e
#
_cell.length_a   1.000
_cell.length_b   1.000
_cell.length_c   1.000
_cell.angle_alpha   90.00
_cell.angle_beta   90.00
_cell.angle_gamma   90.00
#
_symmetry.space_group_name_H-M   'P 1'
#
loop_
_entity.id
_entity.type
_entity.pdbx_description
1 polymer ?
#
loop_
_entity_poly.entity_id
_entity_poly.type
_entity_poly.pdbx_seq_one_letter_code
_entity_poly.pdbx_strand_id
1 'polypeptide(L)'
;NDTEENIRGILDYCVRAKVKGIINFDMGVTLRDGNREYFYKKLDEHFPGLKEKYIRMYGNSYQLSSPNRRQLNMIYKSECIKNGIMCDVNECFEYLNKYEDRYSGEQISWI
;
A
#
# COMPACT_ATOMS: atom_id res chain seq x y z
N ASN A 1 6.12 10.98 -1.85
CA ASN A 1 5.66 10.17 -0.70
C ASN A 1 6.38 8.82 -0.60
N ASP A 2 7.14 8.45 -1.62
CA ASP A 2 7.92 7.21 -1.63
C ASP A 2 9.32 7.42 -1.02
N THR A 3 9.34 7.92 0.20
CA THR A 3 10.56 8.18 0.96
C THR A 3 10.61 7.30 2.20
N GLU A 4 11.83 7.04 2.68
CA GLU A 4 12.03 6.30 3.92
C GLU A 4 11.30 6.96 5.09
N GLU A 5 11.37 8.27 5.19
CA GLU A 5 10.70 9.04 6.25
C GLU A 5 9.20 8.79 6.28
N ASN A 6 8.54 8.83 5.12
CA ASN A 6 7.10 8.60 5.05
C ASN A 6 6.73 7.16 5.39
N ILE A 7 7.47 6.19 4.89
CA ILE A 7 7.21 4.77 5.18
C ILE A 7 7.42 4.48 6.66
N ARG A 8 8.49 4.98 7.25
CA ARG A 8 8.73 4.82 8.68
C ARG A 8 7.65 5.49 9.53
N GLY A 9 7.15 6.65 9.10
CA GLY A 9 6.05 7.33 9.78
C GLY A 9 4.77 6.51 9.78
N ILE A 10 4.41 5.92 8.65
CA ILE A 10 3.25 5.05 8.51
C ILE A 10 3.41 3.80 9.39
N LEU A 11 4.58 3.18 9.36
CA LEU A 11 4.86 1.98 10.16
C LEU A 11 4.82 2.28 11.66
N ASP A 12 5.37 3.41 12.08
CA ASP A 12 5.33 3.84 13.46
C ASP A 12 3.88 4.04 13.95
N TYR A 13 3.05 4.63 13.10
CA TYR A 13 1.63 4.75 13.40
C TYR A 13 0.96 3.39 13.55
N CYS A 14 1.25 2.45 12.66
CA CYS A 14 0.71 1.09 12.72
C CYS A 14 1.15 0.35 13.99
N VAL A 15 2.41 0.51 14.38
CA VAL A 15 2.93 -0.09 15.62
C VAL A 15 2.21 0.47 16.84
N ARG A 16 2.01 1.77 16.89
CA ARG A 16 1.29 2.42 18.00
C ARG A 16 -0.18 2.02 18.04
N ALA A 17 -0.79 1.83 16.88
CA ALA A 17 -2.18 1.39 16.78
C ALA A 17 -2.35 -0.11 17.03
N LYS A 18 -1.26 -0.87 17.19
CA LYS A 18 -1.27 -2.32 17.46
C LYS A 18 -2.01 -3.12 16.41
N VAL A 19 -1.78 -2.81 15.14
CA VAL A 19 -2.40 -3.54 14.03
C VAL A 19 -1.85 -4.98 13.98
N LYS A 20 -2.68 -5.93 13.55
CA LYS A 20 -2.29 -7.34 13.45
C LYS A 20 -1.46 -7.62 12.21
N GLY A 21 -1.75 -6.93 11.11
CA GLY A 21 -1.04 -7.13 9.86
C GLY A 21 -1.21 -5.94 8.95
N ILE A 22 -0.37 -5.89 7.93
CA ILE A 22 -0.40 -4.86 6.90
C ILE A 22 -0.36 -5.56 5.55
N ILE A 23 -1.33 -5.24 4.70
CA ILE A 23 -1.35 -5.75 3.33
C ILE A 23 -0.72 -4.71 2.42
N ASN A 24 0.37 -5.09 1.79
CA ASN A 24 1.08 -4.25 0.85
C ASN A 24 1.40 -5.08 -0.40
N PHE A 25 0.81 -4.70 -1.53
CA PHE A 25 1.05 -5.41 -2.77
C PHE A 25 2.30 -4.92 -3.50
N ASP A 26 2.67 -3.68 -3.34
CA ASP A 26 3.94 -3.10 -3.80
C ASP A 26 3.95 -1.60 -3.51
N MET A 27 5.11 -0.98 -3.75
CA MET A 27 5.29 0.47 -3.62
C MET A 27 5.13 1.11 -4.99
N GLY A 28 3.97 1.69 -5.24
CA GLY A 28 3.69 2.32 -6.54
C GLY A 28 2.23 2.73 -6.66
N VAL A 29 1.86 3.10 -7.86
CA VAL A 29 0.51 3.55 -8.21
C VAL A 29 0.04 2.79 -9.44
N THR A 30 -1.25 2.44 -9.48
CA THR A 30 -1.87 1.89 -10.68
C THR A 30 -2.78 2.95 -11.30
N LEU A 31 -2.66 3.14 -12.61
CA LEU A 31 -3.42 4.14 -13.35
C LEU A 31 -4.38 3.46 -14.32
N ARG A 32 -5.64 3.41 -13.96
CA ARG A 32 -6.73 2.93 -14.82
C ARG A 32 -7.21 4.05 -15.74
N ASP A 33 -7.95 3.68 -16.78
CA ASP A 33 -8.58 4.66 -17.67
C ASP A 33 -9.48 5.60 -16.85
N GLY A 34 -9.44 6.88 -17.17
CA GLY A 34 -10.14 7.91 -16.41
C GLY A 34 -9.39 8.35 -15.14
N ASN A 35 -8.84 7.43 -14.39
CA ASN A 35 -8.05 7.73 -13.20
C ASN A 35 -6.71 8.38 -13.57
N ARG A 36 -6.09 7.95 -14.66
CA ARG A 36 -4.83 8.52 -15.17
C ARG A 36 -4.95 10.02 -15.42
N GLU A 37 -6.00 10.42 -16.10
CA GLU A 37 -6.24 11.81 -16.47
C GLU A 37 -6.44 12.68 -15.23
N TYR A 38 -7.25 12.21 -14.29
CA TYR A 38 -7.49 12.88 -13.03
C TYR A 38 -6.20 13.01 -12.21
N PHE A 39 -5.45 11.93 -12.10
CA PHE A 39 -4.20 11.91 -11.35
C PHE A 39 -3.19 12.91 -11.92
N TYR A 40 -3.01 12.91 -13.23
CA TYR A 40 -2.06 13.84 -13.86
C TYR A 40 -2.52 15.30 -13.77
N LYS A 41 -3.82 15.54 -13.82
CA LYS A 41 -4.36 16.87 -13.60
C LYS A 41 -4.02 17.38 -12.20
N LYS A 42 -4.19 16.53 -11.19
CA LYS A 42 -3.87 16.88 -9.81
C LYS A 42 -2.38 17.07 -9.57
N LEU A 43 -1.54 16.29 -10.25
CA LEU A 43 -0.10 16.48 -10.20
C LEU A 43 0.30 17.86 -10.74
N ASP A 44 -0.28 18.28 -11.86
CA ASP A 44 0.00 19.60 -12.41
C ASP A 44 -0.44 20.72 -11.48
N GLU A 45 -1.58 20.57 -10.82
CA GLU A 45 -2.09 21.59 -9.89
C GLU A 45 -1.23 21.73 -8.63
N HIS A 46 -0.77 20.62 -8.06
CA HIS A 46 -0.14 20.61 -6.73
C HIS A 46 1.37 20.38 -6.77
N PHE A 47 1.89 19.76 -7.82
CA PHE A 47 3.31 19.41 -7.95
C PHE A 47 3.80 19.71 -9.37
N PRO A 48 3.95 20.98 -9.75
CA PRO A 48 4.38 21.33 -11.11
C PRO A 48 5.68 20.63 -11.52
N GLY A 49 5.71 20.06 -12.71
CA GLY A 49 6.86 19.34 -13.25
C GLY A 49 6.90 17.85 -12.96
N LEU A 50 6.11 17.36 -12.00
CA LEU A 50 6.11 15.95 -11.62
C LEU A 50 5.41 15.08 -12.66
N LYS A 51 4.37 15.61 -13.32
CA LYS A 51 3.67 14.91 -14.40
C LYS A 51 4.62 14.53 -15.53
N GLU A 52 5.45 15.46 -15.98
CA GLU A 52 6.42 15.24 -17.06
C GLU A 52 7.44 14.18 -16.66
N LYS A 53 7.86 14.17 -15.41
CA LYS A 53 8.76 13.15 -14.88
C LYS A 53 8.11 11.77 -14.93
N TYR A 54 6.86 11.64 -14.54
CA TYR A 54 6.11 10.39 -14.60
C TYR A 54 5.95 9.89 -16.04
N ILE A 55 5.60 10.77 -16.96
CA ILE A 55 5.46 10.42 -18.36
C ILE A 55 6.78 9.89 -18.94
N ARG A 56 7.90 10.54 -18.61
CA ARG A 56 9.22 10.08 -19.08
C ARG A 56 9.62 8.73 -18.50
N MET A 57 9.30 8.49 -17.22
CA MET A 57 9.71 7.25 -16.56
C MET A 57 8.82 6.06 -16.92
N TYR A 58 7.52 6.29 -17.07
CA TYR A 58 6.55 5.20 -17.14
C TYR A 58 5.74 5.16 -18.44
N GLY A 59 5.74 6.23 -19.22
CA GLY A 59 4.95 6.30 -20.44
C GLY A 59 3.46 6.03 -20.15
N ASN A 60 2.91 5.03 -20.83
CA ASN A 60 1.52 4.61 -20.67
C ASN A 60 1.35 3.36 -19.80
N SER A 61 2.35 3.02 -18.99
CA SER A 61 2.27 1.86 -18.11
C SER A 61 1.09 1.95 -17.16
N TYR A 62 0.41 0.82 -16.97
CA TYR A 62 -0.69 0.71 -16.01
C TYR A 62 -0.18 0.80 -14.57
N GLN A 63 0.94 0.15 -14.30
CA GLN A 63 1.53 0.12 -12.96
C GLN A 63 2.78 0.98 -12.93
N LEU A 64 2.81 1.93 -11.99
CA LEU A 64 3.92 2.84 -11.78
C LEU A 64 4.65 2.44 -10.50
N SER A 65 5.69 1.62 -10.63
CA SER A 65 6.48 1.21 -9.48
C SER A 65 7.46 2.30 -9.06
N SER A 66 7.58 2.52 -7.75
CA SER A 66 8.55 3.49 -7.22
C SER A 66 9.98 3.05 -7.54
N PRO A 67 10.87 3.97 -7.94
CA PRO A 67 12.29 3.67 -8.08
C PRO A 67 12.93 3.18 -6.78
N ASN A 68 12.36 3.54 -5.65
CA ASN A 68 12.85 3.19 -4.32
C ASN A 68 12.18 1.94 -3.74
N ARG A 69 11.39 1.22 -4.52
CA ARG A 69 10.54 0.15 -4.01
C ARG A 69 11.31 -0.95 -3.26
N ARG A 70 12.51 -1.30 -3.71
CA ARG A 70 13.33 -2.33 -3.05
C ARG A 70 13.70 -1.91 -1.63
N GLN A 71 14.21 -0.70 -1.50
CA GLN A 71 14.59 -0.15 -0.21
C GLN A 71 13.38 -0.02 0.71
N LEU A 72 12.28 0.53 0.20
CA LEU A 72 11.06 0.73 0.98
C LEU A 72 10.45 -0.60 1.42
N ASN A 73 10.43 -1.61 0.56
CA ASN A 73 9.95 -2.94 0.91
C ASN A 73 10.84 -3.61 1.96
N MET A 74 12.15 -3.41 1.90
CA MET A 74 13.06 -3.93 2.92
C MET A 74 12.77 -3.31 4.28
N ILE A 75 12.58 -2.00 4.33
CA ILE A 75 12.24 -1.28 5.56
C ILE A 75 10.90 -1.78 6.10
N TYR A 76 9.90 -1.89 5.25
CA TYR A 76 8.58 -2.37 5.60
C TYR A 76 8.63 -3.77 6.24
N LYS A 77 9.25 -4.72 5.57
CA LYS A 77 9.37 -6.09 6.07
C LYS A 77 10.14 -6.16 7.38
N SER A 78 11.27 -5.46 7.45
CA SER A 78 12.12 -5.43 8.65
C SER A 78 11.36 -4.89 9.85
N GLU A 79 10.65 -3.78 9.71
CA GLU A 79 9.90 -3.18 10.80
C GLU A 79 8.70 -4.04 11.20
N CYS A 80 8.02 -4.68 10.26
CA CYS A 80 6.91 -5.57 10.57
C CYS A 80 7.40 -6.79 11.36
N ILE A 81 8.48 -7.42 10.94
CA ILE A 81 9.05 -8.58 11.64
C ILE A 81 9.49 -8.18 13.04
N LYS A 82 10.17 -7.05 13.17
CA LYS A 82 10.65 -6.54 14.46
C LYS A 82 9.51 -6.31 15.46
N ASN A 83 8.35 -5.89 15.00
CA ASN A 83 7.21 -5.53 15.84
C ASN A 83 6.12 -6.60 15.89
N GLY A 84 6.35 -7.77 15.30
CA GLY A 84 5.38 -8.86 15.30
C GLY A 84 4.14 -8.61 14.47
N ILE A 85 4.23 -7.78 13.44
CA ILE A 85 3.13 -7.48 12.53
C ILE A 85 3.22 -8.41 11.31
N MET A 86 2.11 -9.05 10.95
CA MET A 86 2.07 -9.89 9.74
C MET A 86 2.27 -9.02 8.51
N CYS A 87 3.22 -9.38 7.65
CA CYS A 87 3.51 -8.64 6.43
C CYS A 87 3.36 -9.47 5.17
N ASP A 88 3.18 -10.77 5.29
CA ASP A 88 2.91 -11.64 4.15
C ASP A 88 1.42 -11.54 3.80
N VAL A 89 1.13 -11.25 2.52
CA VAL A 89 -0.25 -11.10 2.04
C VAL A 89 -1.06 -12.38 2.27
N ASN A 90 -0.47 -13.54 2.00
CA ASN A 90 -1.14 -14.83 2.20
C ASN A 90 -1.46 -15.07 3.68
N GLU A 91 -0.52 -14.76 4.56
CA GLU A 91 -0.72 -14.89 6.00
C GLU A 91 -1.85 -13.97 6.49
N CYS A 92 -1.91 -12.75 6.00
CA CYS A 92 -2.98 -11.81 6.32
C CYS A 92 -4.34 -12.33 5.86
N PHE A 93 -4.42 -12.89 4.65
CA PHE A 93 -5.68 -13.45 4.14
C PHE A 93 -6.10 -14.71 4.90
N GLU A 94 -5.17 -15.55 5.30
CA GLU A 94 -5.48 -16.70 6.16
C GLU A 94 -6.07 -16.24 7.49
N TYR A 95 -5.50 -15.22 8.08
CA TYR A 95 -6.02 -14.65 9.33
C TYR A 95 -7.43 -14.13 9.17
N LEU A 96 -7.71 -13.42 8.09
CA LEU A 96 -9.04 -12.89 7.80
C LEU A 96 -10.06 -14.00 7.58
N ASN A 97 -9.67 -15.06 6.88
CA ASN A 97 -10.55 -16.22 6.65
C ASN A 97 -10.90 -16.92 7.95
N LYS A 98 -9.94 -17.12 8.84
CA LYS A 98 -10.20 -17.69 10.16
C LYS A 98 -11.17 -16.84 10.97
N TYR A 99 -11.04 -15.54 10.86
CA TYR A 99 -11.92 -14.60 11.54
C TYR A 99 -13.35 -14.70 11.00
N GLU A 100 -13.51 -14.77 9.68
CA GLU A 100 -14.81 -14.95 9.04
C GLU A 100 -15.46 -16.26 9.45
N ASP A 101 -14.73 -17.38 9.41
CA ASP A 101 -15.21 -18.69 9.81
C ASP A 101 -15.70 -18.71 11.25
N ARG A 102 -15.01 -18.00 12.13
CA ARG A 102 -15.37 -17.90 13.55
C ARG A 102 -16.75 -17.28 13.73
N TYR A 103 -17.14 -16.34 12.88
CA TYR A 103 -18.39 -15.62 13.00
C TYR A 103 -19.43 -16.00 11.94
N SER A 104 -19.18 -17.03 11.14
CA SER A 104 -20.07 -17.41 10.05
C SER A 104 -21.49 -17.73 10.49
N GLY A 105 -21.66 -18.40 11.63
CA GLY A 105 -22.97 -18.72 12.18
C GLY A 105 -23.75 -17.50 12.66
N GLU A 106 -23.06 -16.47 13.10
CA GLU A 106 -23.68 -15.24 13.59
C GLU A 106 -24.09 -14.31 12.45
N GLN A 107 -23.39 -14.36 11.32
CA GLN A 107 -23.71 -13.54 10.15
C GLN A 107 -25.09 -13.83 9.58
N ILE A 108 -25.59 -15.01 9.70
CA ILE A 108 -26.91 -15.40 9.22
C ILE A 108 -28.01 -14.56 9.89
N SER A 109 -27.79 -14.14 11.12
CA SER A 109 -28.74 -13.33 11.86
C SER A 109 -28.90 -11.89 11.34
N TRP A 110 -27.99 -11.43 10.47
CA TRP A 110 -28.01 -10.09 9.88
C TRP A 110 -28.97 -9.97 8.71
N ILE A 111 -29.40 -11.07 8.19
CA ILE A 111 -30.30 -11.15 7.05
C ILE A 111 -31.73 -11.37 7.55
#